data_4120046afa7a77b8d14efb590ba67d77
#
_entry.id   4120046afa7a77b8d14efb590ba67d77
#
_cell.length_a   1.000
_cell.length_b   1.000
_cell.length_c   1.000
_cell.angle_alpha   90.00
_cell.angle_beta   90.00
_cell.angle_gamma   90.00
#
_symmetry.space_group_name_H-M   'P 1'
#
loop_
_entity.id
_entity.type
_entity.pdbx_description
1 polymer ?
#
loop_
_entity_poly.entity_id
_entity_poly.type
_entity_poly.pdbx_seq_one_letter_code
_entity_poly.pdbx_strand_id
1 'polypeptide(L)'
;MYKRQGERSTATTRAPARLERLRQNLARLALEAECVAADVTQWSAGPFDAVLLDAPCSATGTIRRHTDIPWLKSEGDIAALAGLQRRLIAQAAELTKPGGLLVYCTCSLEPEEGVEIVRDLLERNPSLHRQPIAPAEVYGQGEWLTPDGDLRTLPCHLPDPDSRMAGLDGFYAARLRRI
;
A
#
# COMPACT_ATOMS: atom_id res chain seq x y z
N MET A 1 -3.79 11.34 -6.71
CA MET A 1 -4.55 11.54 -5.46
C MET A 1 -5.50 12.70 -5.68
N TYR A 2 -6.81 12.45 -5.78
CA TYR A 2 -7.83 13.50 -5.92
C TYR A 2 -8.17 13.98 -4.50
N LYS A 3 -7.76 15.18 -4.13
CA LYS A 3 -8.16 15.82 -2.87
C LYS A 3 -9.42 16.66 -3.15
N ARG A 4 -10.53 16.37 -2.45
CA ARG A 4 -11.68 17.26 -2.42
C ARG A 4 -11.32 18.49 -1.57
N GLN A 5 -11.78 19.68 -1.97
CA GLN A 5 -11.60 20.90 -1.19
C GLN A 5 -12.21 20.71 0.22
N GLY A 6 -11.42 21.02 1.27
CA GLY A 6 -11.83 20.89 2.67
C GLY A 6 -11.38 19.63 3.40
N GLU A 7 -10.80 18.63 2.71
CA GLU A 7 -10.26 17.43 3.36
C GLU A 7 -8.87 17.69 3.95
N ARG A 8 -8.68 17.33 5.23
CA ARG A 8 -7.35 17.34 5.87
C ARG A 8 -6.62 16.07 5.48
N SER A 9 -5.39 16.20 5.01
CA SER A 9 -4.51 15.07 4.75
C SER A 9 -3.28 15.16 5.64
N THR A 10 -2.92 14.06 6.29
CA THR A 10 -1.67 13.94 7.04
C THR A 10 -0.81 12.88 6.36
N ALA A 11 0.46 13.16 6.16
CA ALA A 11 1.42 12.24 5.57
C ALA A 11 2.58 12.01 6.53
N THR A 12 2.92 10.75 6.78
CA THR A 12 3.96 10.37 7.73
C THR A 12 5.07 9.57 7.08
N THR A 13 6.30 9.79 7.55
CA THR A 13 7.46 8.95 7.26
C THR A 13 8.49 9.11 8.36
N ARG A 14 9.26 8.05 8.64
CA ARG A 14 10.39 8.10 9.59
C ARG A 14 11.61 8.86 9.04
N ALA A 15 11.74 8.97 7.72
CA ALA A 15 12.93 9.50 7.06
C ALA A 15 12.77 11.02 6.77
N PRO A 16 13.53 11.91 7.42
CA PRO A 16 13.45 13.37 7.19
C PRO A 16 13.66 13.76 5.72
N ALA A 17 14.60 13.10 5.01
CA ALA A 17 14.85 13.38 3.60
C ALA A 17 13.64 13.03 2.69
N ARG A 18 12.88 11.98 3.03
CA ARG A 18 11.63 11.65 2.31
C ARG A 18 10.56 12.69 2.59
N LEU A 19 10.50 13.20 3.82
CA LEU A 19 9.54 14.23 4.20
C LEU A 19 9.79 15.54 3.43
N GLU A 20 11.05 15.92 3.26
CA GLU A 20 11.43 17.11 2.48
C GLU A 20 11.04 16.95 1.00
N ARG A 21 11.31 15.80 0.39
CA ARG A 21 10.86 15.50 -0.98
C ARG A 21 9.34 15.55 -1.11
N LEU A 22 8.62 15.06 -0.09
CA LEU A 22 7.17 15.13 -0.06
C LEU A 22 6.67 16.59 -0.04
N ARG A 23 7.24 17.44 0.81
CA ARG A 23 6.90 18.88 0.86
C ARG A 23 7.13 19.57 -0.48
N GLN A 24 8.25 19.29 -1.13
CA GLN A 24 8.56 19.83 -2.47
C GLN A 24 7.52 19.37 -3.51
N ASN A 25 7.11 18.10 -3.49
CA ASN A 25 6.08 17.59 -4.39
C ASN A 25 4.70 18.20 -4.10
N LEU A 26 4.32 18.36 -2.83
CA LEU A 26 3.08 19.02 -2.45
C LEU A 26 3.06 20.48 -2.95
N ALA A 27 4.14 21.22 -2.72
CA ALA A 27 4.27 22.61 -3.19
C ALA A 27 4.17 22.68 -4.74
N ARG A 28 4.88 21.82 -5.47
CA ARG A 28 4.83 21.76 -6.94
C ARG A 28 3.44 21.45 -7.49
N LEU A 29 2.64 20.66 -6.77
CA LEU A 29 1.29 20.26 -7.16
C LEU A 29 0.19 21.17 -6.59
N ALA A 30 0.57 22.24 -5.87
CA ALA A 30 -0.36 23.09 -5.13
C ALA A 30 -1.33 22.30 -4.23
N LEU A 31 -0.79 21.27 -3.55
CA LEU A 31 -1.53 20.43 -2.60
C LEU A 31 -1.07 20.74 -1.18
N GLU A 32 -1.98 20.66 -0.23
CA GLU A 32 -1.71 20.83 1.19
C GLU A 32 -1.85 19.51 1.93
N ALA A 33 -0.87 19.19 2.79
CA ALA A 33 -0.95 18.09 3.74
C ALA A 33 -0.08 18.43 4.97
N GLU A 34 -0.51 17.98 6.13
CA GLU A 34 0.33 17.97 7.32
C GLU A 34 1.41 16.90 7.15
N CYS A 35 2.68 17.30 7.25
CA CYS A 35 3.81 16.40 7.08
C CYS A 35 4.46 16.11 8.44
N VAL A 36 4.35 14.87 8.92
CA VAL A 36 4.82 14.46 10.26
C VAL A 36 5.95 13.45 10.14
N ALA A 37 7.08 13.73 10.79
CA ALA A 37 8.16 12.76 10.97
C ALA A 37 7.81 11.85 12.15
N ALA A 38 7.31 10.65 11.90
CA ALA A 38 6.89 9.73 12.94
C ALA A 38 7.13 8.26 12.58
N ASP A 39 7.35 7.46 13.60
CA ASP A 39 7.22 6.01 13.52
C ASP A 39 5.74 5.66 13.70
N VAL A 40 5.10 5.22 12.63
CA VAL A 40 3.67 4.90 12.65
C VAL A 40 3.34 3.82 13.68
N THR A 41 4.26 2.91 13.99
CA THR A 41 4.04 1.86 15.00
C THR A 41 3.89 2.41 16.43
N GLN A 42 4.30 3.67 16.67
CA GLN A 42 4.23 4.35 17.96
C GLN A 42 3.44 5.66 17.89
N TRP A 43 2.94 6.00 16.70
CA TRP A 43 2.27 7.27 16.48
C TRP A 43 0.80 7.19 16.91
N SER A 44 0.42 8.11 17.80
CA SER A 44 -0.95 8.27 18.27
C SER A 44 -1.51 9.59 17.74
N ALA A 45 -2.24 9.51 16.66
CA ALA A 45 -3.02 10.63 16.11
C ALA A 45 -4.30 10.08 15.49
N GLY A 46 -5.19 10.93 15.09
CA GLY A 46 -6.44 10.51 14.49
C GLY A 46 -7.56 10.32 15.51
N PRO A 47 -8.54 9.45 15.28
CA PRO A 47 -8.64 8.53 14.13
C PRO A 47 -9.01 9.24 12.82
N PHE A 48 -8.71 8.58 11.68
CA PHE A 48 -8.89 9.11 10.33
C PHE A 48 -10.06 8.44 9.60
N ASP A 49 -10.71 9.16 8.69
CA ASP A 49 -11.76 8.61 7.84
C ASP A 49 -11.22 7.62 6.79
N ALA A 50 -9.96 7.82 6.38
CA ALA A 50 -9.24 6.89 5.52
C ALA A 50 -7.75 6.87 5.85
N VAL A 51 -7.16 5.68 5.82
CA VAL A 51 -5.73 5.42 6.00
C VAL A 51 -5.20 4.67 4.78
N LEU A 52 -4.14 5.19 4.15
CA LEU A 52 -3.39 4.50 3.11
C LEU A 52 -2.02 4.12 3.69
N LEU A 53 -1.76 2.83 3.76
CA LEU A 53 -0.47 2.27 4.16
C LEU A 53 0.25 1.71 2.93
N ASP A 54 1.17 2.50 2.36
CA ASP A 54 2.16 2.03 1.40
C ASP A 54 3.34 1.46 2.20
N ALA A 55 3.31 0.15 2.40
CA ALA A 55 4.18 -0.51 3.35
C ALA A 55 5.60 -0.74 2.79
N PRO A 56 6.66 -0.58 3.62
CA PRO A 56 8.00 -0.96 3.22
C PRO A 56 8.04 -2.45 2.92
N CYS A 57 8.57 -2.84 1.76
CA CYS A 57 8.59 -4.22 1.29
C CYS A 57 9.89 -4.56 0.56
N SER A 58 10.06 -5.82 0.15
CA SER A 58 11.20 -6.29 -0.64
C SER A 58 11.29 -5.66 -2.04
N ALA A 59 10.18 -5.10 -2.53
CA ALA A 59 10.02 -4.50 -3.85
C ALA A 59 10.24 -5.47 -5.04
N THR A 60 10.07 -6.78 -4.83
CA THR A 60 10.25 -7.81 -5.87
C THR A 60 9.35 -7.62 -7.08
N GLY A 61 8.23 -6.92 -6.93
CA GLY A 61 7.36 -6.54 -8.04
C GLY A 61 7.97 -5.52 -9.02
N THR A 62 9.08 -4.86 -8.66
CA THR A 62 9.75 -3.85 -9.48
C THR A 62 11.04 -4.36 -10.15
N ILE A 63 11.31 -5.67 -10.10
CA ILE A 63 12.51 -6.32 -10.66
C ILE A 63 12.72 -5.95 -12.14
N ARG A 64 11.64 -5.81 -12.92
CA ARG A 64 11.73 -5.39 -14.33
C ARG A 64 12.45 -4.05 -14.54
N ARG A 65 12.47 -3.17 -13.54
CA ARG A 65 13.13 -1.86 -13.53
C ARG A 65 14.37 -1.81 -12.63
N HIS A 66 14.43 -2.71 -11.67
CA HIS A 66 15.47 -2.81 -10.64
C HIS A 66 15.99 -4.25 -10.61
N THR A 67 16.76 -4.62 -11.62
CA THR A 67 17.24 -5.99 -11.87
C THR A 67 18.22 -6.51 -10.82
N ASP A 68 18.68 -5.67 -9.94
CA ASP A 68 19.57 -5.97 -8.82
C ASP A 68 18.83 -6.50 -7.58
N ILE A 69 17.52 -6.29 -7.47
CA ILE A 69 16.72 -6.70 -6.30
C ILE A 69 16.91 -8.19 -5.92
N PRO A 70 16.87 -9.16 -6.84
CA PRO A 70 17.03 -10.57 -6.49
C PRO A 70 18.39 -10.89 -5.85
N TRP A 71 19.40 -10.05 -6.08
CA TRP A 71 20.73 -10.22 -5.52
C TRP A 71 20.90 -9.49 -4.18
N LEU A 72 20.03 -8.52 -3.90
CA LEU A 72 20.08 -7.68 -2.70
C LEU A 72 19.09 -8.12 -1.60
N LYS A 73 18.19 -9.06 -1.90
CA LYS A 73 17.15 -9.52 -0.98
C LYS A 73 17.27 -11.02 -0.72
N SER A 74 17.13 -11.38 0.54
CA SER A 74 17.11 -12.75 1.02
C SER A 74 15.73 -13.10 1.59
N GLU A 75 15.45 -14.38 1.80
CA GLU A 75 14.24 -14.85 2.51
C GLU A 75 14.16 -14.25 3.93
N GLY A 76 15.31 -14.08 4.60
CA GLY A 76 15.38 -13.44 5.91
C GLY A 76 14.95 -11.99 5.90
N ASP A 77 15.26 -11.23 4.82
CA ASP A 77 14.82 -9.85 4.65
C ASP A 77 13.30 -9.79 4.42
N ILE A 78 12.74 -10.71 3.63
CA ILE A 78 11.29 -10.81 3.40
C ILE A 78 10.57 -11.09 4.72
N ALA A 79 11.03 -12.06 5.50
CA ALA A 79 10.44 -12.39 6.80
C ALA A 79 10.49 -11.21 7.79
N ALA A 80 11.62 -10.48 7.83
CA ALA A 80 11.77 -9.30 8.68
C ALA A 80 10.82 -8.15 8.26
N LEU A 81 10.68 -7.91 6.94
CA LEU A 81 9.77 -6.92 6.39
C LEU A 81 8.31 -7.30 6.64
N ALA A 82 7.93 -8.55 6.44
CA ALA A 82 6.60 -9.05 6.74
C ALA A 82 6.25 -8.87 8.23
N GLY A 83 7.20 -9.11 9.14
CA GLY A 83 7.06 -8.84 10.57
C GLY A 83 6.83 -7.35 10.88
N LEU A 84 7.50 -6.45 10.17
CA LEU A 84 7.27 -5.01 10.28
C LEU A 84 5.91 -4.61 9.72
N GLN A 85 5.53 -5.14 8.57
CA GLN A 85 4.24 -4.86 7.91
C GLN A 85 3.06 -5.27 8.77
N ARG A 86 3.12 -6.41 9.47
CA ARG A 86 2.08 -6.83 10.45
C ARG A 86 1.89 -5.80 11.55
N ARG A 87 2.95 -5.20 12.08
CA ARG A 87 2.84 -4.15 13.09
C ARG A 87 2.28 -2.85 12.51
N LEU A 88 2.71 -2.47 11.30
CA LEU A 88 2.26 -1.25 10.64
C LEU A 88 0.77 -1.32 10.27
N ILE A 89 0.30 -2.43 9.72
CA ILE A 89 -1.11 -2.57 9.33
C ILE A 89 -2.03 -2.67 10.55
N ALA A 90 -1.59 -3.28 11.64
CA ALA A 90 -2.34 -3.31 12.90
C ALA A 90 -2.51 -1.89 13.46
N GLN A 91 -1.45 -1.09 13.47
CA GLN A 91 -1.53 0.31 13.89
C GLN A 91 -2.40 1.14 12.93
N ALA A 92 -2.28 0.93 11.62
CA ALA A 92 -3.11 1.61 10.63
C ALA A 92 -4.61 1.30 10.83
N ALA A 93 -4.95 0.07 11.22
CA ALA A 93 -6.30 -0.32 11.57
C ALA A 93 -6.83 0.46 12.78
N GLU A 94 -6.03 0.64 13.83
CA GLU A 94 -6.41 1.44 15.00
C GLU A 94 -6.58 2.93 14.67
N LEU A 95 -5.78 3.45 13.76
CA LEU A 95 -5.88 4.84 13.28
C LEU A 95 -7.09 5.08 12.35
N THR A 96 -7.75 4.02 11.90
CA THR A 96 -8.94 4.13 11.03
C THR A 96 -10.19 4.22 11.90
N LYS A 97 -11.07 5.21 11.66
CA LYS A 97 -12.36 5.35 12.37
C LYS A 97 -13.29 4.15 12.12
N PRO A 98 -14.23 3.83 13.02
CA PRO A 98 -15.41 3.04 12.66
C PRO A 98 -16.10 3.66 11.45
N GLY A 99 -16.48 2.84 10.46
CA GLY A 99 -16.96 3.29 9.16
C GLY A 99 -15.88 3.77 8.19
N GLY A 100 -14.62 3.87 8.63
CA GLY A 100 -13.48 4.35 7.84
C GLY A 100 -12.90 3.28 6.91
N LEU A 101 -12.00 3.73 6.05
CA LEU A 101 -11.36 2.92 5.02
C LEU A 101 -9.86 2.76 5.32
N LEU A 102 -9.37 1.51 5.32
CA LEU A 102 -7.95 1.19 5.33
C LEU A 102 -7.57 0.60 3.98
N VAL A 103 -6.56 1.17 3.34
CA VAL A 103 -5.93 0.61 2.15
C VAL A 103 -4.51 0.21 2.49
N TYR A 104 -4.19 -1.06 2.29
CA TYR A 104 -2.84 -1.61 2.42
C TYR A 104 -2.29 -1.89 1.03
N CYS A 105 -1.04 -1.50 0.76
CA CYS A 105 -0.42 -1.84 -0.51
C CYS A 105 1.10 -2.06 -0.39
N THR A 106 1.63 -2.87 -1.33
CA THR A 106 3.06 -3.15 -1.50
C THR A 106 3.40 -3.35 -2.97
N CYS A 107 4.64 -3.02 -3.34
CA CYS A 107 5.22 -3.38 -4.64
C CYS A 107 6.00 -4.70 -4.56
N SER A 108 5.50 -5.68 -3.79
CA SER A 108 6.09 -7.02 -3.65
C SER A 108 5.25 -8.07 -4.37
N LEU A 109 5.93 -9.09 -4.91
CA LEU A 109 5.32 -10.30 -5.43
C LEU A 109 5.14 -11.39 -4.36
N GLU A 110 5.79 -11.22 -3.21
CA GLU A 110 5.81 -12.23 -2.15
C GLU A 110 4.45 -12.30 -1.43
N PRO A 111 3.85 -13.49 -1.28
CA PRO A 111 2.60 -13.67 -0.54
C PRO A 111 2.70 -13.20 0.91
N GLU A 112 3.87 -13.39 1.54
CA GLU A 112 4.20 -13.03 2.91
C GLU A 112 4.12 -11.52 3.17
N GLU A 113 4.30 -10.71 2.12
CA GLU A 113 4.24 -9.25 2.16
C GLU A 113 2.92 -8.68 1.60
N GLY A 114 2.03 -9.53 1.13
CA GLY A 114 0.76 -9.17 0.49
C GLY A 114 -0.44 -9.83 1.16
N VAL A 115 -0.96 -10.85 0.51
CA VAL A 115 -2.21 -11.53 0.88
C VAL A 115 -2.18 -12.10 2.30
N GLU A 116 -1.04 -12.61 2.75
CA GLU A 116 -0.91 -13.18 4.11
C GLU A 116 -1.01 -12.12 5.19
N ILE A 117 -0.45 -10.92 4.97
CA ILE A 117 -0.58 -9.79 5.92
C ILE A 117 -2.05 -9.44 6.13
N VAL A 118 -2.81 -9.35 5.05
CA VAL A 118 -4.23 -8.99 5.10
C VAL A 118 -5.06 -10.10 5.72
N ARG A 119 -4.79 -11.36 5.38
CA ARG A 119 -5.45 -12.52 5.99
C ARG A 119 -5.23 -12.55 7.50
N ASP A 120 -3.97 -12.47 7.94
CA ASP A 120 -3.60 -12.48 9.35
C ASP A 120 -4.26 -11.33 10.14
N LEU A 121 -4.38 -10.15 9.54
CA LEU A 121 -5.07 -9.01 10.15
C LEU A 121 -6.56 -9.28 10.33
N LEU A 122 -7.24 -9.77 9.28
CA LEU A 122 -8.68 -10.03 9.31
C LEU A 122 -9.05 -11.15 10.30
N GLU A 123 -8.22 -12.18 10.40
CA GLU A 123 -8.42 -13.26 11.38
C GLU A 123 -8.35 -12.77 12.84
N ARG A 124 -7.51 -11.76 13.10
CA ARG A 124 -7.28 -11.21 14.45
C ARG A 124 -8.15 -10.01 14.79
N ASN A 125 -8.77 -9.40 13.80
CA ASN A 125 -9.53 -8.16 13.97
C ASN A 125 -10.93 -8.27 13.34
N PRO A 126 -11.93 -8.76 14.10
CA PRO A 126 -13.30 -8.94 13.60
C PRO A 126 -14.02 -7.62 13.30
N SER A 127 -13.46 -6.47 13.68
CA SER A 127 -14.01 -5.14 13.32
C SER A 127 -13.62 -4.71 11.92
N LEU A 128 -12.79 -5.48 11.19
CA LEU A 128 -12.39 -5.18 9.83
C LEU A 128 -13.01 -6.18 8.85
N HIS A 129 -13.50 -5.66 7.75
CA HIS A 129 -14.00 -6.47 6.64
C HIS A 129 -13.33 -6.06 5.34
N ARG A 130 -13.04 -7.04 4.48
CA ARG A 130 -12.58 -6.78 3.12
C ARG A 130 -13.68 -6.04 2.35
N GLN A 131 -13.29 -4.98 1.66
CA GLN A 131 -14.14 -4.27 0.71
C GLN A 131 -13.61 -4.52 -0.70
N PRO A 132 -14.17 -5.51 -1.43
CA PRO A 132 -13.67 -5.90 -2.74
C PRO A 132 -13.58 -4.73 -3.72
N ILE A 133 -12.57 -4.76 -4.58
CA ILE A 133 -12.40 -3.85 -5.70
C ILE A 133 -13.20 -4.42 -6.88
N ALA A 134 -14.03 -3.61 -7.49
CA ALA A 134 -14.83 -4.03 -8.65
C ALA A 134 -14.00 -3.91 -9.94
N PRO A 135 -14.22 -4.78 -10.96
CA PRO A 135 -13.54 -4.67 -12.25
C PRO A 135 -13.66 -3.28 -12.90
N ALA A 136 -14.79 -2.61 -12.74
CA ALA A 136 -15.00 -1.26 -13.25
C ALA A 136 -14.04 -0.21 -12.64
N GLU A 137 -13.52 -0.45 -11.43
CA GLU A 137 -12.55 0.44 -10.77
C GLU A 137 -11.12 0.24 -11.32
N VAL A 138 -10.88 -0.85 -12.06
CA VAL A 138 -9.60 -1.20 -12.68
C VAL A 138 -9.73 -1.32 -14.20
N TYR A 139 -10.45 -0.40 -14.81
CA TYR A 139 -10.64 -0.29 -16.26
C TYR A 139 -11.23 -1.56 -16.92
N GLY A 140 -11.98 -2.36 -16.18
CA GLY A 140 -12.56 -3.61 -16.67
C GLY A 140 -11.60 -4.82 -16.64
N GLN A 141 -10.37 -4.63 -16.17
CA GLN A 141 -9.33 -5.67 -16.13
C GLN A 141 -9.53 -6.60 -14.93
N GLY A 142 -10.48 -7.50 -15.02
CA GLY A 142 -10.82 -8.43 -13.94
C GLY A 142 -9.68 -9.37 -13.58
N GLU A 143 -8.77 -9.67 -14.51
CA GLU A 143 -7.58 -10.49 -14.29
C GLU A 143 -6.54 -9.85 -13.35
N TRP A 144 -6.69 -8.54 -13.06
CA TRP A 144 -5.87 -7.87 -12.05
C TRP A 144 -6.41 -8.04 -10.63
N LEU A 145 -7.56 -8.70 -10.48
CA LEU A 145 -8.18 -8.92 -9.18
C LEU A 145 -7.99 -10.35 -8.71
N THR A 146 -7.70 -10.50 -7.42
CA THR A 146 -7.69 -11.80 -6.76
C THR A 146 -9.13 -12.31 -6.57
N PRO A 147 -9.34 -13.62 -6.29
CA PRO A 147 -10.65 -14.15 -5.92
C PRO A 147 -11.29 -13.43 -4.73
N ASP A 148 -10.49 -12.88 -3.81
CA ASP A 148 -10.93 -12.11 -2.66
C ASP A 148 -11.29 -10.65 -3.00
N GLY A 149 -11.06 -10.21 -4.25
CA GLY A 149 -11.31 -8.84 -4.70
C GLY A 149 -10.21 -7.84 -4.34
N ASP A 150 -8.99 -8.29 -4.06
CA ASP A 150 -7.82 -7.42 -3.92
C ASP A 150 -7.20 -7.16 -5.30
N LEU A 151 -6.52 -6.03 -5.46
CA LEU A 151 -5.72 -5.75 -6.64
C LEU A 151 -4.41 -6.54 -6.60
N ARG A 152 -4.11 -7.24 -7.70
CA ARG A 152 -2.83 -7.92 -7.90
C ARG A 152 -2.38 -7.72 -9.34
N THR A 153 -1.47 -6.78 -9.58
CA THR A 153 -0.82 -6.66 -10.89
C THR A 153 0.44 -7.53 -10.97
N LEU A 154 0.73 -8.00 -12.18
CA LEU A 154 1.87 -8.86 -12.48
C LEU A 154 2.64 -8.33 -13.69
N PRO A 155 3.92 -8.65 -13.84
CA PRO A 155 4.72 -8.23 -15.01
C PRO A 155 4.18 -8.68 -16.36
N CYS A 156 3.39 -9.75 -16.42
CA CYS A 156 2.75 -10.24 -17.65
C CYS A 156 1.46 -9.50 -18.02
N HIS A 157 0.92 -8.67 -17.13
CA HIS A 157 -0.27 -7.88 -17.42
C HIS A 157 0.06 -6.71 -18.36
N LEU A 158 -0.94 -6.25 -19.10
CA LEU A 158 -0.83 -5.16 -20.07
C LEU A 158 0.20 -5.45 -21.17
N PRO A 159 0.01 -6.52 -21.96
CA PRO A 159 0.92 -6.82 -23.07
C PRO A 159 0.84 -5.72 -24.14
N ASP A 160 1.98 -5.37 -24.74
CA ASP A 160 2.09 -4.42 -25.82
C ASP A 160 3.08 -4.94 -26.87
N PRO A 161 2.83 -4.73 -28.18
CA PRO A 161 3.80 -5.08 -29.24
C PRO A 161 5.16 -4.41 -29.09
N ASP A 162 5.21 -3.18 -28.56
CA ASP A 162 6.46 -2.54 -28.16
C ASP A 162 6.83 -3.02 -26.74
N SER A 163 7.87 -3.84 -26.63
CA SER A 163 8.35 -4.37 -25.35
C SER A 163 8.70 -3.31 -24.30
N ARG A 164 8.99 -2.07 -24.73
CA ARG A 164 9.27 -0.95 -23.82
C ARG A 164 8.00 -0.44 -23.14
N MET A 165 6.84 -0.63 -23.78
CA MET A 165 5.53 -0.23 -23.27
C MET A 165 4.80 -1.38 -22.56
N ALA A 166 5.23 -2.62 -22.80
CA ALA A 166 4.59 -3.81 -22.26
C ALA A 166 4.83 -4.02 -20.77
N GLY A 167 3.85 -4.60 -20.09
CA GLY A 167 3.94 -5.08 -18.71
C GLY A 167 3.70 -4.01 -17.64
N LEU A 168 3.33 -4.49 -16.48
CA LEU A 168 3.16 -3.69 -15.26
C LEU A 168 4.23 -4.07 -14.23
N ASP A 169 4.45 -3.21 -13.24
CA ASP A 169 5.11 -3.67 -12.02
C ASP A 169 4.19 -4.62 -11.26
N GLY A 170 4.78 -5.60 -10.57
CA GLY A 170 4.05 -6.38 -9.59
C GLY A 170 3.62 -5.50 -8.42
N PHE A 171 2.34 -5.53 -8.10
CA PHE A 171 1.77 -4.70 -7.04
C PHE A 171 0.62 -5.44 -6.38
N TYR A 172 0.45 -5.24 -5.09
CA TYR A 172 -0.68 -5.76 -4.33
C TYR A 172 -1.36 -4.61 -3.58
N ALA A 173 -2.69 -4.58 -3.58
CA ALA A 173 -3.45 -3.68 -2.72
C ALA A 173 -4.76 -4.33 -2.27
N ALA A 174 -5.03 -4.20 -0.98
CA ALA A 174 -6.28 -4.61 -0.36
C ALA A 174 -6.99 -3.40 0.25
N ARG A 175 -8.30 -3.42 0.17
CA ARG A 175 -9.18 -2.39 0.72
C ARG A 175 -10.03 -2.98 1.82
N LEU A 176 -9.94 -2.41 3.01
CA LEU A 176 -10.62 -2.88 4.22
C LEU A 176 -11.49 -1.77 4.79
N ARG A 177 -12.66 -2.13 5.33
CA ARG A 177 -13.55 -1.23 6.04
C ARG A 177 -13.62 -1.61 7.51
N ARG A 178 -13.47 -0.63 8.39
CA ARG A 178 -13.67 -0.82 9.82
C ARG A 178 -15.17 -0.63 10.13
N ILE A 179 -15.79 -1.57 10.84
CA ILE A 179 -17.16 -1.51 11.33
C ILE A 179 -17.21 -1.06 12.77
#